data_c14c0564c519e11a807e6ae453a1fe1c
#
_entry.id   c14c0564c519e11a807e6ae453a1fe1c
#
_cell.length_a   1.000
_cell.length_b   1.000
_cell.length_c   1.000
_cell.angle_alpha   90.00
_cell.angle_beta   90.00
_cell.angle_gamma   90.00
#
_symmetry.space_group_name_H-M   'P 1'
#
loop_
_entity.id
_entity.type
_entity.pdbx_description
1 polymer ?
#
loop_
_entity_poly.entity_id
_entity_poly.type
_entity_poly.pdbx_seq_one_letter_code
_entity_poly.pdbx_strand_id
1 'polypeptide(L)'
;MTTSTPPRHTKKRLMKTVGAHTPCSCGYIQGGELYFYIKDYQGNVRVVLNQANQPVEVNSYYPYGGLMAATTTEGTQPYKYGTKELDRENGLDLYDSKARMYDPTIGRTPTQDPMAEKYYSMSPYLWCAANPITFTDPTGMAVFWHNGKVIGDDGIDDQKIYVIKTTEKKFTSQNTEVAGAGLSKKRQKATIGFIKANSGNSDAFSKNSIAYDNSIEIEGNVANRQKMVDIVSSDNGSGGTSDANKREYGGYIEDGEVKAVDSGPVCYPSEYTHATINLPCGKSTFHSHPSGTFMRVLLIGTISRTVDEPAYIQPTSSLDIQNAGHHVHYVFGRGNGMVYIYNSSAIQAVIPFNRFVKPKLK
;
A
#
# COMPACT_ATOMS: atom_id res chain seq x y z
N MET A 1 29.43 -42.47 23.25
CA MET A 1 29.73 -41.16 22.66
C MET A 1 28.42 -40.36 22.67
N THR A 2 28.25 -39.52 23.66
CA THR A 2 27.06 -38.72 23.88
C THR A 2 27.31 -37.33 23.25
N THR A 3 26.59 -37.00 22.20
CA THR A 3 26.62 -35.71 21.57
C THR A 3 25.73 -34.75 22.38
N SER A 4 26.35 -33.83 23.12
CA SER A 4 25.68 -32.79 23.82
C SER A 4 25.36 -31.63 22.87
N THR A 5 24.08 -31.35 22.72
CA THR A 5 23.56 -30.12 22.04
C THR A 5 23.88 -28.88 22.90
N PRO A 6 24.43 -27.80 22.36
CA PRO A 6 24.69 -26.61 23.14
C PRO A 6 23.37 -25.92 23.52
N PRO A 7 23.27 -25.27 24.69
CA PRO A 7 22.05 -24.63 25.17
C PRO A 7 21.74 -23.39 24.33
N ARG A 8 20.47 -23.25 23.95
CA ARG A 8 19.92 -22.02 23.39
C ARG A 8 20.15 -20.86 24.37
N HIS A 9 20.98 -19.93 23.98
CA HIS A 9 21.10 -18.66 24.67
C HIS A 9 19.83 -17.87 24.52
N THR A 10 18.93 -18.00 25.50
CA THR A 10 17.91 -16.97 25.77
C THR A 10 18.65 -15.75 26.30
N LYS A 11 18.98 -14.81 25.44
CA LYS A 11 19.45 -13.48 25.83
C LYS A 11 18.33 -12.79 26.61
N LYS A 12 18.33 -12.90 27.94
CA LYS A 12 17.70 -11.91 28.81
C LYS A 12 18.40 -10.57 28.53
N ARG A 13 17.73 -9.70 27.78
CA ARG A 13 18.14 -8.32 27.56
C ARG A 13 18.19 -7.66 28.95
N LEU A 14 19.36 -7.40 29.49
CA LEU A 14 19.52 -6.51 30.64
C LEU A 14 19.13 -5.12 30.15
N MET A 15 17.90 -4.70 30.41
CA MET A 15 17.53 -3.29 30.34
C MET A 15 18.30 -2.58 31.45
N LYS A 16 19.38 -1.89 31.08
CA LYS A 16 19.95 -0.83 31.96
C LYS A 16 18.86 0.23 32.07
N THR A 17 18.52 0.56 33.31
CA THR A 17 17.52 1.54 33.74
C THR A 17 17.95 2.96 33.35
N VAL A 18 17.85 3.30 32.08
CA VAL A 18 17.61 4.69 31.66
C VAL A 18 16.09 4.78 31.67
N GLY A 19 15.51 5.67 32.47
CA GLY A 19 14.10 5.72 32.87
C GLY A 19 13.12 5.17 31.81
N ALA A 20 12.16 4.36 32.26
CA ALA A 20 11.28 3.57 31.41
C ALA A 20 10.66 4.43 30.30
N HIS A 21 11.12 4.26 29.05
CA HIS A 21 10.48 4.82 27.87
C HIS A 21 9.26 3.97 27.55
N THR A 22 8.06 4.58 27.58
CA THR A 22 6.86 3.95 27.04
C THR A 22 6.61 4.56 25.65
N PRO A 23 7.04 3.91 24.57
CA PRO A 23 6.90 4.46 23.23
C PRO A 23 5.44 4.37 22.75
N CYS A 24 4.99 5.41 22.07
CA CYS A 24 3.77 5.38 21.26
C CYS A 24 4.10 5.87 19.83
N SER A 25 3.15 5.70 18.91
CA SER A 25 3.37 6.11 17.51
C SER A 25 3.61 7.63 17.35
N CYS A 26 3.25 8.43 18.35
CA CYS A 26 3.33 9.90 18.33
C CYS A 26 4.45 10.45 19.21
N GLY A 27 5.13 9.60 20.02
CA GLY A 27 6.15 10.08 20.97
C GLY A 27 6.50 9.05 22.04
N TYR A 28 6.90 9.52 23.20
CA TYR A 28 7.22 8.68 24.36
C TYR A 28 6.98 9.42 25.69
N ILE A 29 6.96 8.67 26.78
CA ILE A 29 6.92 9.20 28.15
C ILE A 29 8.24 8.85 28.82
N GLN A 30 8.89 9.84 29.41
CA GLN A 30 10.11 9.66 30.20
C GLN A 30 10.06 10.55 31.45
N GLY A 31 10.30 9.96 32.62
CA GLY A 31 10.26 10.70 33.87
C GLY A 31 8.90 11.33 34.21
N GLY A 32 7.81 10.85 33.64
CA GLY A 32 6.47 11.42 33.81
C GLY A 32 6.13 12.54 32.79
N GLU A 33 7.08 12.94 31.97
CA GLU A 33 6.89 13.95 30.92
C GLU A 33 6.60 13.34 29.58
N LEU A 34 5.76 14.01 28.77
CA LEU A 34 5.40 13.62 27.41
C LEU A 34 6.33 14.29 26.40
N TYR A 35 6.80 13.50 25.44
CA TYR A 35 7.60 13.95 24.31
C TYR A 35 6.92 13.57 23.02
N PHE A 36 6.89 14.47 22.03
CA PHE A 36 6.16 14.32 20.78
C PHE A 36 7.11 14.27 19.59
N TYR A 37 6.85 13.35 18.64
CA TYR A 37 7.60 13.24 17.39
C TYR A 37 6.99 14.08 16.29
N ILE A 38 7.80 14.94 15.67
CA ILE A 38 7.51 15.49 14.33
C ILE A 38 8.28 14.63 13.33
N LYS A 39 7.55 13.99 12.42
CA LYS A 39 8.08 13.07 11.42
C LYS A 39 7.93 13.64 10.03
N ASP A 40 8.86 13.29 9.14
CA ASP A 40 8.71 13.56 7.71
C ASP A 40 7.81 12.52 7.03
N TYR A 41 7.66 12.67 5.70
CA TYR A 41 6.79 11.79 4.89
C TYR A 41 7.21 10.32 4.88
N GLN A 42 8.46 10.01 5.20
CA GLN A 42 9.00 8.65 5.32
C GLN A 42 8.85 8.06 6.73
N GLY A 43 8.37 8.85 7.69
CA GLY A 43 8.28 8.46 9.09
C GLY A 43 9.57 8.64 9.88
N ASN A 44 10.56 9.38 9.35
CA ASN A 44 11.78 9.70 10.08
C ASN A 44 11.47 10.71 11.18
N VAL A 45 11.97 10.47 12.39
CA VAL A 45 11.83 11.41 13.51
C VAL A 45 12.75 12.60 13.29
N ARG A 46 12.17 13.74 12.84
CA ARG A 46 12.92 14.97 12.52
C ARG A 46 13.12 15.85 13.74
N VAL A 47 12.09 15.98 14.57
CA VAL A 47 12.14 16.81 15.79
C VAL A 47 11.42 16.07 16.90
N VAL A 48 11.95 16.17 18.11
CA VAL A 48 11.28 15.77 19.33
C VAL A 48 10.96 17.02 20.14
N LEU A 49 9.69 17.19 20.49
CA LEU A 49 9.21 18.30 21.29
C LEU A 49 8.87 17.84 22.70
N ASN A 50 9.15 18.66 23.71
CA ASN A 50 8.65 18.47 25.07
C ASN A 50 7.21 19.01 25.24
N GLN A 51 6.63 18.87 26.42
CA GLN A 51 5.27 19.37 26.74
C GLN A 51 5.12 20.89 26.57
N ALA A 52 6.22 21.65 26.71
CA ALA A 52 6.24 23.09 26.49
C ALA A 52 6.37 23.47 25.00
N ASN A 53 6.25 22.50 24.09
CA ASN A 53 6.41 22.68 22.66
C ASN A 53 7.79 23.19 22.21
N GLN A 54 8.82 22.88 23.02
CA GLN A 54 10.20 23.26 22.72
C GLN A 54 10.93 22.06 22.10
N PRO A 55 11.76 22.25 21.07
CA PRO A 55 12.55 21.18 20.48
C PRO A 55 13.67 20.76 21.47
N VAL A 56 13.66 19.48 21.84
CA VAL A 56 14.69 18.88 22.70
C VAL A 56 15.67 18.01 21.91
N GLU A 57 15.27 17.63 20.68
CA GLU A 57 16.10 16.90 19.75
C GLU A 57 15.73 17.27 18.31
N VAL A 58 16.74 17.44 17.45
CA VAL A 58 16.58 17.66 16.02
C VAL A 58 17.45 16.66 15.27
N ASN A 59 16.89 15.94 14.31
CA ASN A 59 17.58 14.95 13.51
C ASN A 59 17.57 15.30 12.03
N SER A 60 18.71 15.31 11.42
CA SER A 60 18.88 15.38 9.97
C SER A 60 19.53 14.10 9.45
N TYR A 61 19.05 13.61 8.32
CA TYR A 61 19.48 12.32 7.79
C TYR A 61 20.04 12.47 6.38
N TYR A 62 21.09 11.70 6.08
CA TYR A 62 21.46 11.37 4.72
C TYR A 62 20.39 10.50 4.07
N PRO A 63 20.35 10.41 2.72
CA PRO A 63 19.32 9.64 2.01
C PRO A 63 19.12 8.20 2.52
N TYR A 64 20.19 7.55 2.96
CA TYR A 64 20.19 6.19 3.50
C TYR A 64 20.06 6.14 5.03
N GLY A 65 19.64 7.23 5.67
CA GLY A 65 19.30 7.23 7.10
C GLY A 65 20.45 7.48 8.06
N GLY A 66 21.67 7.65 7.56
CA GLY A 66 22.79 8.08 8.39
C GLY A 66 22.51 9.46 9.00
N LEU A 67 22.81 9.65 10.30
CA LEU A 67 22.62 10.94 10.96
C LEU A 67 23.69 11.95 10.52
N MET A 68 23.27 13.17 10.18
CA MET A 68 24.15 14.27 9.83
C MET A 68 24.63 14.97 11.10
N ALA A 69 25.86 14.70 11.55
CA ALA A 69 26.42 15.22 12.81
C ALA A 69 26.34 16.74 12.95
N ALA A 70 26.54 17.49 11.85
CA ALA A 70 26.52 18.97 11.87
C ALA A 70 25.13 19.58 12.17
N THR A 71 24.05 18.85 11.97
CA THR A 71 22.67 19.34 12.06
C THR A 71 21.79 18.48 12.99
N THR A 72 22.39 17.51 13.65
CA THR A 72 21.71 16.64 14.61
C THR A 72 22.08 17.05 16.02
N THR A 73 21.06 17.32 16.84
CA THR A 73 21.23 17.55 18.27
C THR A 73 21.20 16.21 18.98
N GLU A 74 22.18 15.92 19.82
CA GLU A 74 22.19 14.68 20.58
C GLU A 74 20.96 14.58 21.48
N GLY A 75 20.26 13.48 21.37
CA GLY A 75 19.09 13.15 22.16
C GLY A 75 19.18 11.73 22.71
N THR A 76 18.44 11.46 23.75
CA THR A 76 18.49 10.19 24.49
C THR A 76 17.56 9.12 23.94
N GLN A 77 16.60 9.48 23.09
CA GLN A 77 15.64 8.51 22.56
C GLN A 77 16.22 7.73 21.36
N PRO A 78 16.00 6.42 21.27
CA PRO A 78 16.66 5.59 20.26
C PRO A 78 15.97 5.61 18.88
N TYR A 79 14.70 6.02 18.80
CA TYR A 79 13.92 5.93 17.55
C TYR A 79 14.25 7.07 16.60
N LYS A 80 14.82 6.77 15.42
CA LYS A 80 15.33 7.76 14.46
C LYS A 80 14.72 7.56 13.05
N TYR A 81 15.52 7.05 12.13
CA TYR A 81 15.16 6.84 10.72
C TYR A 81 14.04 5.81 10.56
N GLY A 82 12.98 6.16 9.83
CA GLY A 82 11.79 5.32 9.68
C GLY A 82 11.11 4.94 11.01
N THR A 83 11.33 5.71 12.09
CA THR A 83 10.92 5.36 13.46
C THR A 83 11.52 4.03 13.93
N LYS A 84 12.66 3.61 13.38
CA LYS A 84 13.40 2.41 13.80
C LYS A 84 14.36 2.75 14.94
N GLU A 85 14.57 1.79 15.84
CA GLU A 85 15.52 1.92 16.93
C GLU A 85 16.95 1.90 16.38
N LEU A 86 17.74 2.93 16.69
CA LEU A 86 19.15 3.00 16.37
C LEU A 86 19.94 2.41 17.53
N ASP A 87 20.54 1.26 17.32
CA ASP A 87 21.42 0.60 18.28
C ASP A 87 22.83 1.16 18.16
N ARG A 88 23.27 1.87 19.20
CA ARG A 88 24.61 2.48 19.30
C ARG A 88 25.51 1.77 20.29
N GLU A 89 25.07 0.66 20.88
CA GLU A 89 25.90 -0.07 21.82
C GLU A 89 27.19 -0.55 21.14
N ASN A 90 28.31 -0.31 21.78
CA ASN A 90 29.64 -0.69 21.30
C ASN A 90 30.02 -0.14 19.90
N GLY A 91 29.44 0.99 19.47
CA GLY A 91 29.70 1.60 18.16
C GLY A 91 29.06 0.85 17.00
N LEU A 92 27.97 0.12 17.25
CA LEU A 92 27.29 -0.69 16.24
C LEU A 92 26.60 0.18 15.18
N ASP A 93 25.96 1.27 15.60
CA ASP A 93 25.24 2.26 14.73
C ASP A 93 24.32 1.64 13.67
N LEU A 94 23.58 0.59 14.03
CA LEU A 94 22.65 -0.13 13.17
C LEU A 94 21.20 0.16 13.55
N TYR A 95 20.32 0.23 12.56
CA TYR A 95 18.88 0.32 12.79
C TYR A 95 18.24 -1.06 12.93
N ASP A 96 17.46 -1.26 14.00
CA ASP A 96 16.63 -2.45 14.16
C ASP A 96 15.40 -2.35 13.26
N SER A 97 15.41 -3.09 12.15
CA SER A 97 14.27 -3.23 11.24
C SER A 97 13.46 -4.50 11.52
N LYS A 98 13.47 -5.00 12.77
CA LYS A 98 12.80 -6.21 13.22
C LYS A 98 13.33 -7.49 12.56
N ALA A 99 13.11 -7.69 11.26
CA ALA A 99 13.57 -8.87 10.53
C ALA A 99 15.09 -8.84 10.31
N ARG A 100 15.67 -7.67 10.09
CA ARG A 100 17.11 -7.49 9.81
C ARG A 100 17.61 -6.22 10.49
N MET A 101 18.89 -6.24 10.87
CA MET A 101 19.59 -4.98 11.19
C MET A 101 19.92 -4.26 9.88
N TYR A 102 19.85 -2.94 9.86
CA TYR A 102 20.16 -2.12 8.71
C TYR A 102 21.33 -1.19 9.02
N ASP A 103 22.35 -1.21 8.16
CA ASP A 103 23.52 -0.34 8.27
C ASP A 103 23.36 0.89 7.36
N PRO A 104 23.12 2.08 7.92
CA PRO A 104 22.93 3.30 7.13
C PRO A 104 24.24 3.80 6.51
N THR A 105 25.41 3.36 6.97
CA THR A 105 26.72 3.77 6.47
C THR A 105 27.00 3.19 5.09
N ILE A 106 26.64 1.91 4.92
CA ILE A 106 26.80 1.21 3.63
C ILE A 106 25.49 1.11 2.85
N GLY A 107 24.35 1.54 3.43
CA GLY A 107 23.04 1.51 2.80
C GLY A 107 22.48 0.09 2.56
N ARG A 108 22.87 -0.88 3.38
CA ARG A 108 22.56 -2.31 3.22
C ARG A 108 22.30 -2.99 4.56
N THR A 109 21.77 -4.21 4.49
CA THR A 109 21.65 -5.09 5.64
C THR A 109 22.88 -6.00 5.74
N PRO A 110 23.45 -6.24 6.93
CA PRO A 110 24.60 -7.14 7.12
C PRO A 110 24.21 -8.61 6.99
N THR A 111 22.92 -8.92 7.05
CA THR A 111 22.37 -10.27 6.88
C THR A 111 21.62 -10.39 5.56
N GLN A 112 21.63 -11.57 4.98
CA GLN A 112 20.85 -11.87 3.78
C GLN A 112 19.35 -11.71 4.07
N ASP A 113 18.63 -11.26 3.04
CA ASP A 113 17.19 -11.31 3.02
C ASP A 113 16.72 -12.76 3.13
N PRO A 114 15.89 -13.11 4.12
CA PRO A 114 15.33 -14.47 4.19
C PRO A 114 14.59 -14.89 2.91
N MET A 115 14.18 -13.89 2.08
CA MET A 115 13.46 -14.10 0.82
C MET A 115 14.35 -13.89 -0.42
N ALA A 116 15.67 -13.84 -0.29
CA ALA A 116 16.62 -13.60 -1.39
C ALA A 116 16.38 -14.50 -2.61
N GLU A 117 15.92 -15.72 -2.38
CA GLU A 117 15.61 -16.69 -3.45
C GLU A 117 14.46 -16.26 -4.37
N LYS A 118 13.63 -15.28 -3.96
CA LYS A 118 12.53 -14.75 -4.78
C LYS A 118 12.97 -13.58 -5.67
N TYR A 119 14.15 -13.02 -5.44
CA TYR A 119 14.63 -11.81 -6.10
C TYR A 119 16.01 -12.02 -6.74
N TYR A 120 16.14 -13.02 -7.61
CA TYR A 120 17.41 -13.39 -8.26
C TYR A 120 18.12 -12.24 -8.99
N SER A 121 17.37 -11.21 -9.40
CA SER A 121 17.91 -10.01 -10.07
C SER A 121 18.45 -8.95 -9.11
N MET A 122 18.24 -9.10 -7.80
CA MET A 122 18.65 -8.14 -6.79
C MET A 122 19.59 -8.76 -5.78
N SER A 123 20.49 -7.93 -5.22
CA SER A 123 21.38 -8.40 -4.15
C SER A 123 20.56 -8.75 -2.90
N PRO A 124 20.83 -9.91 -2.24
CA PRO A 124 20.13 -10.31 -1.04
C PRO A 124 20.37 -9.40 0.18
N TYR A 125 21.28 -8.47 0.09
CA TYR A 125 21.61 -7.50 1.14
C TYR A 125 21.03 -6.10 0.89
N LEU A 126 20.18 -5.93 -0.13
CA LEU A 126 19.60 -4.63 -0.46
C LEU A 126 18.60 -4.16 0.60
N TRP A 127 18.62 -2.86 0.85
CA TRP A 127 17.64 -2.12 1.62
C TRP A 127 16.81 -1.24 0.68
N CYS A 128 15.46 -1.31 0.78
CA CYS A 128 14.54 -0.51 -0.04
C CYS A 128 14.88 -0.52 -1.55
N ALA A 129 15.25 -1.69 -2.12
CA ALA A 129 15.67 -1.83 -3.52
C ALA A 129 16.77 -0.81 -3.95
N ALA A 130 17.68 -0.43 -3.04
CA ALA A 130 18.69 0.61 -3.18
C ALA A 130 18.13 2.03 -3.47
N ASN A 131 16.86 2.29 -3.20
CA ASN A 131 16.24 3.60 -3.36
C ASN A 131 15.37 3.99 -2.15
N PRO A 132 15.97 4.26 -0.99
CA PRO A 132 15.24 4.56 0.24
C PRO A 132 14.54 5.92 0.23
N ILE A 133 14.81 6.79 -0.76
CA ILE A 133 14.10 8.06 -0.91
C ILE A 133 12.70 7.82 -1.46
N THR A 134 12.56 6.90 -2.42
CA THR A 134 11.29 6.56 -3.06
C THR A 134 10.54 5.47 -2.29
N PHE A 135 11.29 4.53 -1.72
CA PHE A 135 10.75 3.38 -1.00
C PHE A 135 10.95 3.54 0.49
N THR A 136 9.92 3.29 1.25
CA THR A 136 10.00 3.08 2.68
C THR A 136 9.74 1.61 2.97
N ASP A 137 10.53 1.02 3.83
CA ASP A 137 10.26 -0.28 4.42
C ASP A 137 9.65 -0.09 5.83
N PRO A 138 8.33 -0.01 5.95
CA PRO A 138 7.69 0.22 7.24
C PRO A 138 7.82 -0.96 8.19
N THR A 139 7.89 -2.17 7.64
CA THR A 139 7.87 -3.42 8.43
C THR A 139 8.77 -4.50 7.86
N GLY A 140 9.20 -4.39 6.59
CA GLY A 140 9.89 -5.46 5.87
C GLY A 140 9.03 -6.71 5.66
N MET A 141 7.69 -6.60 5.67
CA MET A 141 6.78 -7.73 5.79
C MET A 141 5.57 -7.57 4.87
N ALA A 142 4.96 -8.70 4.44
CA ALA A 142 3.72 -8.65 3.69
C ALA A 142 2.58 -7.99 4.49
N VAL A 143 1.90 -7.04 3.86
CA VAL A 143 0.93 -6.17 4.53
C VAL A 143 -0.48 -6.46 4.04
N PHE A 144 -1.41 -6.62 4.97
CA PHE A 144 -2.83 -6.84 4.67
C PHE A 144 -3.62 -5.53 4.74
N TRP A 145 -4.39 -5.25 3.70
CA TRP A 145 -5.24 -4.08 3.58
C TRP A 145 -6.72 -4.43 3.60
N HIS A 146 -7.51 -3.55 4.19
CA HIS A 146 -8.96 -3.58 4.09
C HIS A 146 -9.51 -2.15 3.92
N ASN A 147 -10.26 -1.90 2.86
CA ASN A 147 -10.83 -0.59 2.53
C ASN A 147 -9.78 0.54 2.53
N GLY A 148 -8.59 0.28 1.96
CA GLY A 148 -7.48 1.25 1.88
C GLY A 148 -6.80 1.57 3.21
N LYS A 149 -6.97 0.72 4.24
CA LYS A 149 -6.28 0.83 5.53
C LYS A 149 -5.45 -0.43 5.78
N VAL A 150 -4.25 -0.25 6.34
CA VAL A 150 -3.46 -1.38 6.85
C VAL A 150 -4.16 -1.97 8.07
N ILE A 151 -4.34 -3.29 8.09
CA ILE A 151 -4.95 -4.01 9.22
C ILE A 151 -3.98 -4.89 9.99
N GLY A 152 -2.85 -5.22 9.40
CA GLY A 152 -1.76 -6.00 9.99
C GLY A 152 -0.80 -6.49 8.92
N ASP A 153 0.18 -7.27 9.35
CA ASP A 153 1.21 -7.90 8.54
C ASP A 153 1.41 -9.36 9.00
N ASP A 154 2.04 -10.18 8.19
CA ASP A 154 2.28 -11.60 8.49
C ASP A 154 3.65 -11.89 9.13
N GLY A 155 4.48 -10.89 9.30
CA GLY A 155 5.83 -11.07 9.82
C GLY A 155 6.82 -11.65 8.80
N ILE A 156 6.46 -11.75 7.51
CA ILE A 156 7.32 -12.24 6.41
C ILE A 156 7.73 -11.05 5.56
N ASP A 157 9.05 -10.87 5.38
CA ASP A 157 9.61 -9.76 4.58
C ASP A 157 9.60 -10.12 3.08
N ASP A 158 8.43 -10.06 2.45
CA ASP A 158 8.29 -10.29 1.01
C ASP A 158 7.70 -9.10 0.25
N GLN A 159 7.47 -7.98 0.93
CA GLN A 159 6.91 -6.73 0.41
C GLN A 159 5.57 -6.89 -0.32
N LYS A 160 4.91 -8.02 -0.15
CA LYS A 160 3.62 -8.30 -0.76
C LYS A 160 2.52 -7.51 -0.10
N ILE A 161 1.51 -7.19 -0.88
CA ILE A 161 0.32 -6.53 -0.39
C ILE A 161 -0.87 -7.41 -0.68
N TYR A 162 -1.60 -7.74 0.36
CA TYR A 162 -2.82 -8.52 0.31
C TYR A 162 -4.01 -7.64 0.64
N VAL A 163 -5.01 -7.63 -0.21
CA VAL A 163 -6.26 -6.91 0.02
C VAL A 163 -7.36 -7.91 0.34
N ILE A 164 -8.06 -7.69 1.45
CA ILE A 164 -9.18 -8.56 1.85
C ILE A 164 -10.27 -8.56 0.78
N LYS A 165 -10.68 -9.75 0.38
CA LYS A 165 -11.73 -9.96 -0.64
C LYS A 165 -13.06 -9.34 -0.22
N THR A 166 -13.83 -8.89 -1.24
CA THR A 166 -15.16 -8.33 -1.03
C THR A 166 -16.13 -9.38 -0.50
N THR A 167 -17.12 -8.93 0.28
CA THR A 167 -18.27 -9.76 0.61
C THR A 167 -19.13 -10.02 -0.62
N GLU A 168 -20.11 -10.90 -0.48
CA GLU A 168 -21.17 -11.10 -1.46
C GLU A 168 -21.93 -9.79 -1.66
N LYS A 169 -21.47 -9.00 -2.60
CA LYS A 169 -22.00 -7.70 -3.00
C LYS A 169 -22.08 -7.69 -4.50
N LYS A 170 -23.21 -7.27 -5.03
CA LYS A 170 -23.36 -6.99 -6.44
C LYS A 170 -22.93 -5.55 -6.70
N PHE A 171 -22.13 -5.36 -7.72
CA PHE A 171 -21.75 -4.05 -8.22
C PHE A 171 -22.60 -3.77 -9.45
N THR A 172 -23.59 -2.91 -9.30
CA THR A 172 -24.57 -2.61 -10.34
C THR A 172 -24.20 -1.29 -11.00
N SER A 173 -24.22 -1.24 -12.31
CA SER A 173 -24.17 -0.01 -13.08
C SER A 173 -24.93 -0.20 -14.39
N GLN A 174 -25.85 0.73 -14.71
CA GLN A 174 -26.55 0.82 -15.98
C GLN A 174 -26.96 -0.55 -16.61
N ASN A 175 -27.69 -1.38 -15.88
CA ASN A 175 -28.17 -2.71 -16.31
C ASN A 175 -27.15 -3.86 -16.32
N THR A 176 -25.92 -3.67 -15.86
CA THR A 176 -24.96 -4.74 -15.66
C THR A 176 -24.70 -4.98 -14.20
N GLU A 177 -24.78 -6.23 -13.75
CA GLU A 177 -24.40 -6.64 -12.41
C GLU A 177 -23.14 -7.50 -12.49
N VAL A 178 -22.10 -7.11 -11.74
CA VAL A 178 -20.90 -7.92 -11.57
C VAL A 178 -20.80 -8.36 -10.13
N ALA A 179 -20.56 -9.64 -9.91
CA ALA A 179 -20.44 -10.22 -8.58
C ALA A 179 -19.14 -9.79 -7.91
N GLY A 180 -19.20 -9.56 -6.60
CA GLY A 180 -18.02 -9.54 -5.73
C GLY A 180 -17.54 -10.97 -5.44
N ALA A 181 -16.39 -11.09 -4.78
CA ALA A 181 -15.73 -12.37 -4.47
C ALA A 181 -16.55 -13.33 -3.57
N GLY A 182 -17.67 -12.89 -3.05
CA GLY A 182 -18.59 -13.75 -2.28
C GLY A 182 -18.12 -14.13 -0.88
N LEU A 183 -17.14 -13.40 -0.32
CA LEU A 183 -16.69 -13.68 1.03
C LEU A 183 -17.80 -13.35 2.05
N SER A 184 -18.27 -14.34 2.81
CA SER A 184 -19.32 -14.06 3.81
C SER A 184 -18.83 -13.03 4.85
N LYS A 185 -19.73 -12.16 5.31
CA LYS A 185 -19.41 -11.14 6.34
C LYS A 185 -18.78 -11.76 7.59
N LYS A 186 -19.24 -12.95 8.00
CA LYS A 186 -18.69 -13.70 9.15
C LYS A 186 -17.23 -14.08 8.88
N ARG A 187 -16.95 -14.63 7.69
CA ARG A 187 -15.60 -15.06 7.30
C ARG A 187 -14.65 -13.86 7.14
N GLN A 188 -15.13 -12.76 6.55
CA GLN A 188 -14.36 -11.51 6.44
C GLN A 188 -13.98 -10.96 7.83
N LYS A 189 -14.95 -10.91 8.78
CA LYS A 189 -14.70 -10.47 10.15
C LYS A 189 -13.70 -11.37 10.88
N ALA A 190 -13.81 -12.69 10.71
CA ALA A 190 -12.87 -13.65 11.28
C ALA A 190 -11.46 -13.47 10.73
N THR A 191 -11.32 -13.29 9.41
CA THR A 191 -10.03 -13.03 8.74
C THR A 191 -9.38 -11.74 9.28
N ILE A 192 -10.12 -10.65 9.34
CA ILE A 192 -9.63 -9.37 9.89
C ILE A 192 -9.23 -9.53 11.36
N GLY A 193 -10.01 -10.26 12.14
CA GLY A 193 -9.71 -10.57 13.55
C GLY A 193 -8.42 -11.36 13.70
N PHE A 194 -8.23 -12.41 12.88
CA PHE A 194 -7.00 -13.19 12.85
C PHE A 194 -5.77 -12.35 12.52
N ILE A 195 -5.82 -11.54 11.44
CA ILE A 195 -4.71 -10.69 11.02
C ILE A 195 -4.33 -9.70 12.12
N LYS A 196 -5.32 -9.05 12.75
CA LYS A 196 -5.06 -8.07 13.82
C LYS A 196 -4.45 -8.71 15.08
N ALA A 197 -4.90 -9.91 15.43
CA ALA A 197 -4.43 -10.62 16.62
C ALA A 197 -3.02 -11.21 16.43
N ASN A 198 -2.62 -11.49 15.19
CA ASN A 198 -1.37 -12.18 14.87
C ASN A 198 -0.40 -11.33 14.02
N SER A 199 -0.61 -10.02 13.93
CA SER A 199 0.27 -9.15 13.15
C SER A 199 1.71 -9.26 13.63
N GLY A 200 2.64 -9.50 12.70
CA GLY A 200 4.05 -9.74 12.99
C GLY A 200 4.41 -11.16 13.44
N ASN A 201 3.48 -12.09 13.40
CA ASN A 201 3.71 -13.48 13.85
C ASN A 201 3.64 -14.47 12.67
N SER A 202 4.77 -14.68 11.99
CA SER A 202 4.87 -15.57 10.82
C SER A 202 4.49 -17.03 11.13
N ASP A 203 4.75 -17.50 12.34
CA ASP A 203 4.38 -18.86 12.77
C ASP A 203 2.85 -19.03 12.79
N ALA A 204 2.08 -18.01 13.20
CA ALA A 204 0.63 -18.07 13.18
C ALA A 204 0.09 -18.11 11.75
N PHE A 205 0.67 -17.31 10.85
CA PHE A 205 0.29 -17.27 9.43
C PHE A 205 0.69 -18.55 8.69
N SER A 206 1.82 -19.18 9.01
CA SER A 206 2.23 -20.46 8.42
C SER A 206 1.30 -21.63 8.80
N LYS A 207 0.72 -21.57 10.00
CA LYS A 207 -0.20 -22.61 10.51
C LYS A 207 -1.66 -22.39 10.12
N ASN A 208 -2.02 -21.21 9.61
CA ASN A 208 -3.39 -20.86 9.28
C ASN A 208 -3.46 -19.95 8.06
N SER A 209 -3.88 -20.51 6.93
CA SER A 209 -3.97 -19.83 5.63
C SER A 209 -5.15 -18.85 5.50
N ILE A 210 -5.99 -18.70 6.53
CA ILE A 210 -7.23 -17.90 6.43
C ILE A 210 -7.03 -16.48 5.91
N ALA A 211 -5.89 -15.86 6.21
CA ALA A 211 -5.55 -14.51 5.75
C ALA A 211 -5.32 -14.49 4.23
N TYR A 212 -4.54 -15.43 3.72
CA TYR A 212 -4.22 -15.54 2.29
C TYR A 212 -5.40 -16.01 1.46
N ASP A 213 -6.13 -17.03 1.90
CA ASP A 213 -7.30 -17.58 1.20
C ASP A 213 -8.39 -16.53 0.97
N ASN A 214 -8.54 -15.62 1.94
CA ASN A 214 -9.57 -14.58 1.92
C ASN A 214 -9.06 -13.21 1.48
N SER A 215 -7.87 -13.15 0.91
CA SER A 215 -7.27 -11.95 0.35
C SER A 215 -6.88 -12.17 -1.11
N ILE A 216 -6.61 -11.08 -1.83
CA ILE A 216 -5.97 -11.09 -3.13
C ILE A 216 -4.67 -10.34 -3.05
N GLU A 217 -3.58 -10.92 -3.55
CA GLU A 217 -2.32 -10.22 -3.72
C GLU A 217 -2.45 -9.19 -4.85
N ILE A 218 -2.01 -7.96 -4.63
CA ILE A 218 -1.94 -6.93 -5.65
C ILE A 218 -0.50 -6.80 -6.16
N GLU A 219 -0.38 -6.75 -7.48
CA GLU A 219 0.90 -6.68 -8.15
C GLU A 219 1.51 -5.27 -8.08
N GLY A 220 2.82 -5.24 -8.16
CA GLY A 220 3.60 -4.03 -8.26
C GLY A 220 3.91 -3.37 -6.92
N ASN A 221 5.04 -2.69 -6.91
CA ASN A 221 5.50 -1.89 -5.78
C ASN A 221 4.80 -0.51 -5.74
N VAL A 222 5.17 0.33 -4.78
CA VAL A 222 4.60 1.68 -4.63
C VAL A 222 4.81 2.53 -5.89
N ALA A 223 5.99 2.45 -6.54
CA ALA A 223 6.29 3.21 -7.74
C ALA A 223 5.43 2.77 -8.93
N ASN A 224 5.22 1.45 -9.09
CA ASN A 224 4.33 0.90 -10.12
C ASN A 224 2.89 1.37 -9.92
N ARG A 225 2.38 1.29 -8.69
CA ARG A 225 1.03 1.78 -8.39
C ARG A 225 0.91 3.29 -8.60
N GLN A 226 1.95 4.08 -8.27
CA GLN A 226 1.98 5.51 -8.58
C GLN A 226 1.92 5.73 -10.09
N LYS A 227 2.73 5.03 -10.88
CA LYS A 227 2.75 5.14 -12.35
C LYS A 227 1.39 4.75 -12.97
N MET A 228 0.72 3.71 -12.44
CA MET A 228 -0.65 3.39 -12.86
C MET A 228 -1.61 4.56 -12.59
N VAL A 229 -1.55 5.15 -11.40
CA VAL A 229 -2.36 6.31 -11.02
C VAL A 229 -2.06 7.51 -11.90
N ASP A 230 -0.80 7.79 -12.20
CA ASP A 230 -0.39 8.92 -13.06
C ASP A 230 -0.97 8.78 -14.47
N ILE A 231 -0.90 7.56 -15.05
CA ILE A 231 -1.46 7.27 -16.38
C ILE A 231 -2.97 7.51 -16.42
N VAL A 232 -3.72 6.95 -15.47
CA VAL A 232 -5.19 7.08 -15.46
C VAL A 232 -5.67 8.46 -15.00
N SER A 233 -4.79 9.27 -14.41
CA SER A 233 -5.10 10.65 -13.97
C SER A 233 -5.14 11.67 -15.11
N SER A 234 -4.88 11.24 -16.35
CA SER A 234 -5.20 12.03 -17.55
C SER A 234 -6.72 12.34 -17.62
N ASP A 235 -7.57 11.48 -17.10
CA ASP A 235 -8.92 11.81 -16.66
C ASP A 235 -8.83 12.39 -15.23
N ASN A 236 -9.20 13.66 -15.06
CA ASN A 236 -9.06 14.35 -13.76
C ASN A 236 -10.07 13.90 -12.68
N GLY A 237 -11.05 13.07 -13.04
CA GLY A 237 -12.08 12.57 -12.13
C GLY A 237 -13.18 13.58 -11.78
N SER A 238 -13.17 14.77 -12.39
CA SER A 238 -14.12 15.85 -12.06
C SER A 238 -15.41 15.82 -12.89
N GLY A 239 -15.54 14.84 -13.79
CA GLY A 239 -16.67 14.80 -14.72
C GLY A 239 -16.55 15.86 -15.83
N GLY A 240 -17.69 16.36 -16.26
CA GLY A 240 -17.78 17.39 -17.30
C GLY A 240 -17.62 16.86 -18.72
N THR A 241 -17.53 17.77 -19.67
CA THR A 241 -17.62 17.49 -21.10
C THR A 241 -16.26 17.42 -21.81
N SER A 242 -15.15 17.54 -21.08
CA SER A 242 -13.80 17.44 -21.64
C SER A 242 -13.56 16.09 -22.29
N ASP A 243 -12.93 16.09 -23.45
CA ASP A 243 -12.57 14.86 -24.18
C ASP A 243 -11.60 13.97 -23.36
N ALA A 244 -10.75 14.55 -22.53
CA ALA A 244 -9.88 13.79 -21.64
C ALA A 244 -10.68 12.94 -20.63
N ASN A 245 -11.83 13.43 -20.16
CA ASN A 245 -12.70 12.72 -19.21
C ASN A 245 -13.69 11.76 -19.90
N LYS A 246 -13.59 11.57 -21.23
CA LYS A 246 -14.40 10.68 -22.05
C LYS A 246 -13.59 9.57 -22.73
N ARG A 247 -12.36 9.34 -22.26
CA ARG A 247 -11.45 8.30 -22.77
C ARG A 247 -11.06 7.36 -21.66
N GLU A 248 -10.70 6.14 -22.03
CA GLU A 248 -10.00 5.23 -21.16
C GLU A 248 -8.50 5.40 -21.32
N TYR A 249 -7.80 5.38 -20.17
CA TYR A 249 -6.35 5.38 -20.06
C TYR A 249 -5.93 4.12 -19.33
N GLY A 250 -4.81 3.52 -19.74
CA GLY A 250 -4.40 2.28 -19.10
C GLY A 250 -3.06 1.77 -19.58
N GLY A 251 -2.81 0.52 -19.24
CA GLY A 251 -1.58 -0.16 -19.56
C GLY A 251 -1.54 -1.56 -18.95
N TYR A 252 -0.34 -2.09 -18.83
CA TYR A 252 -0.10 -3.43 -18.32
C TYR A 252 1.19 -3.49 -17.50
N ILE A 253 1.33 -4.58 -16.74
CA ILE A 253 2.54 -4.89 -15.98
C ILE A 253 3.28 -6.00 -16.69
N GLU A 254 4.56 -5.79 -16.98
CA GLU A 254 5.45 -6.75 -17.62
C GLU A 254 6.83 -6.64 -16.98
N ASP A 255 7.39 -7.79 -16.59
CA ASP A 255 8.71 -7.88 -15.96
C ASP A 255 8.88 -6.95 -14.74
N GLY A 256 7.79 -6.78 -13.97
CA GLY A 256 7.77 -5.91 -12.80
C GLY A 256 7.71 -4.40 -13.12
N GLU A 257 7.51 -4.02 -14.39
CA GLU A 257 7.38 -2.63 -14.83
C GLU A 257 5.99 -2.32 -15.37
N VAL A 258 5.51 -1.10 -15.12
CA VAL A 258 4.27 -0.58 -15.69
C VAL A 258 4.55 0.05 -17.05
N LYS A 259 3.83 -0.42 -18.07
CA LYS A 259 3.87 0.11 -19.44
C LYS A 259 2.50 0.70 -19.79
N ALA A 260 2.50 1.95 -20.29
CA ALA A 260 1.27 2.58 -20.80
C ALA A 260 0.96 2.05 -22.21
N VAL A 261 -0.32 2.07 -22.55
CA VAL A 261 -0.77 1.95 -23.95
C VAL A 261 -1.39 3.26 -24.41
N ASP A 262 -1.65 3.39 -25.71
CA ASP A 262 -2.35 4.54 -26.23
C ASP A 262 -3.76 4.63 -25.62
N SER A 263 -4.20 5.86 -25.33
CA SER A 263 -5.54 6.08 -24.80
C SER A 263 -6.60 5.63 -25.78
N GLY A 264 -7.71 5.16 -25.26
CA GLY A 264 -8.89 4.87 -26.05
C GLY A 264 -9.42 6.08 -26.81
N PRO A 265 -10.28 5.88 -27.81
CA PRO A 265 -10.95 6.97 -28.52
C PRO A 265 -11.85 7.78 -27.57
N VAL A 266 -12.16 9.03 -27.95
CA VAL A 266 -13.21 9.78 -27.26
C VAL A 266 -14.53 9.07 -27.43
N CYS A 267 -15.16 8.70 -26.34
CA CYS A 267 -16.46 8.07 -26.33
C CYS A 267 -17.53 9.10 -25.95
N TYR A 268 -18.37 9.46 -26.90
CA TYR A 268 -19.54 10.27 -26.61
C TYR A 268 -20.68 9.36 -26.14
N PRO A 269 -21.27 9.63 -24.96
CA PRO A 269 -22.32 8.78 -24.44
C PRO A 269 -23.52 8.74 -25.39
N SER A 270 -23.80 7.55 -25.87
CA SER A 270 -25.08 7.19 -26.48
C SER A 270 -25.58 5.93 -25.76
N GLU A 271 -26.83 5.59 -25.88
CA GLU A 271 -27.45 4.45 -25.19
C GLU A 271 -26.73 3.10 -25.38
N TYR A 272 -25.80 3.02 -26.34
CA TYR A 272 -25.14 1.78 -26.75
C TYR A 272 -23.61 1.85 -26.85
N THR A 273 -22.96 2.96 -26.48
CA THR A 273 -21.50 3.13 -26.58
C THR A 273 -20.81 2.96 -25.24
N HIS A 274 -19.80 2.09 -25.21
CA HIS A 274 -18.87 1.94 -24.10
C HIS A 274 -17.53 2.55 -24.50
N ALA A 275 -16.88 3.21 -23.57
CA ALA A 275 -15.47 3.57 -23.74
C ALA A 275 -14.65 2.27 -23.88
N THR A 276 -13.60 2.30 -24.67
CA THR A 276 -12.76 1.13 -24.96
C THR A 276 -11.31 1.50 -25.01
N ILE A 277 -10.44 0.56 -24.62
CA ILE A 277 -9.00 0.66 -24.73
C ILE A 277 -8.43 -0.69 -25.16
N ASN A 278 -7.36 -0.67 -25.97
CA ASN A 278 -6.67 -1.88 -26.38
C ASN A 278 -5.63 -2.28 -25.35
N LEU A 279 -5.83 -3.40 -24.68
CA LEU A 279 -4.94 -3.97 -23.70
C LEU A 279 -4.39 -5.33 -24.16
N PRO A 280 -3.11 -5.65 -23.89
CA PRO A 280 -2.54 -6.94 -24.29
C PRO A 280 -3.16 -8.08 -23.49
N CYS A 281 -3.35 -9.23 -24.15
CA CYS A 281 -3.78 -10.46 -23.50
C CYS A 281 -2.64 -11.12 -22.71
N GLY A 282 -3.00 -11.94 -21.69
CA GLY A 282 -2.04 -12.76 -20.94
C GLY A 282 -1.11 -12.00 -19.99
N LYS A 283 -1.49 -10.79 -19.60
CA LYS A 283 -0.76 -9.94 -18.65
C LYS A 283 -1.72 -9.32 -17.65
N SER A 284 -1.19 -8.88 -16.50
CA SER A 284 -1.93 -8.00 -15.61
C SER A 284 -2.12 -6.65 -16.26
N THR A 285 -3.35 -6.22 -16.38
CA THR A 285 -3.72 -4.96 -17.05
C THR A 285 -4.44 -4.01 -16.11
N PHE A 286 -4.41 -2.74 -16.45
CA PHE A 286 -5.18 -1.73 -15.77
C PHE A 286 -5.73 -0.70 -16.74
N HIS A 287 -6.92 -0.18 -16.46
CA HIS A 287 -7.53 0.92 -17.22
C HIS A 287 -8.46 1.75 -16.36
N SER A 288 -8.80 2.94 -16.87
CA SER A 288 -9.78 3.82 -16.23
C SER A 288 -11.15 3.67 -16.89
N HIS A 289 -12.19 3.75 -16.08
CA HIS A 289 -13.53 4.08 -16.57
C HIS A 289 -13.72 5.58 -16.46
N PRO A 290 -14.11 6.26 -17.57
CA PRO A 290 -14.14 7.70 -17.64
C PRO A 290 -15.06 8.38 -16.60
N SER A 291 -14.68 9.57 -16.16
CA SER A 291 -15.50 10.40 -15.25
C SER A 291 -16.51 11.27 -15.98
N GLY A 292 -16.41 11.40 -17.28
CA GLY A 292 -17.18 12.35 -18.08
C GLY A 292 -18.69 12.31 -17.84
N THR A 293 -19.32 13.42 -18.07
CA THR A 293 -20.77 13.59 -17.99
C THR A 293 -21.35 14.00 -19.34
N PHE A 294 -22.63 13.84 -19.51
CA PHE A 294 -23.34 14.38 -20.65
C PHE A 294 -24.46 15.31 -20.19
N MET A 295 -24.75 16.30 -21.00
CA MET A 295 -25.84 17.20 -20.75
C MET A 295 -27.17 16.60 -21.21
N ARG A 296 -28.10 16.42 -20.28
CA ARG A 296 -29.46 16.02 -20.55
C ARG A 296 -30.42 17.19 -20.35
N VAL A 297 -31.23 17.44 -21.34
CA VAL A 297 -32.32 18.44 -21.22
C VAL A 297 -33.54 17.74 -20.65
N LEU A 298 -33.91 18.12 -19.46
CA LEU A 298 -35.14 17.68 -18.82
C LEU A 298 -36.24 18.72 -19.11
N LEU A 299 -37.33 18.26 -19.72
CA LEU A 299 -38.53 19.08 -19.89
C LEU A 299 -39.49 18.85 -18.71
N ILE A 300 -39.67 19.83 -17.87
CA ILE A 300 -40.60 19.81 -16.74
C ILE A 300 -41.69 20.82 -17.07
N GLY A 301 -42.76 20.36 -17.71
CA GLY A 301 -43.80 21.26 -18.27
C GLY A 301 -43.23 22.13 -19.39
N THR A 302 -43.30 23.43 -19.26
CA THR A 302 -42.78 24.40 -20.24
C THR A 302 -41.32 24.83 -19.93
N ILE A 303 -40.72 24.33 -18.86
CA ILE A 303 -39.36 24.72 -18.43
C ILE A 303 -38.37 23.61 -18.88
N SER A 304 -37.35 24.03 -19.62
CA SER A 304 -36.20 23.18 -19.93
C SER A 304 -35.10 23.40 -18.91
N ARG A 305 -34.62 22.34 -18.29
CA ARG A 305 -33.44 22.34 -17.39
C ARG A 305 -32.38 21.42 -17.94
N THR A 306 -31.16 21.92 -18.06
CA THR A 306 -30.00 21.10 -18.39
C THR A 306 -29.39 20.49 -17.12
N VAL A 307 -29.17 19.22 -17.11
CA VAL A 307 -28.56 18.48 -15.98
C VAL A 307 -27.36 17.70 -16.51
N ASP A 308 -26.25 17.76 -15.78
CA ASP A 308 -25.09 16.90 -16.03
C ASP A 308 -25.31 15.54 -15.39
N GLU A 309 -25.37 14.49 -16.19
CA GLU A 309 -25.52 13.11 -15.70
C GLU A 309 -24.23 12.31 -15.93
N PRO A 310 -23.81 11.45 -14.96
CA PRO A 310 -22.68 10.53 -15.16
C PRO A 310 -22.95 9.63 -16.37
N ALA A 311 -21.98 9.55 -17.29
CA ALA A 311 -22.15 8.88 -18.55
C ALA A 311 -21.66 7.42 -18.57
N TYR A 312 -20.73 7.08 -17.68
CA TYR A 312 -19.96 5.85 -17.77
C TYR A 312 -20.12 4.96 -16.55
N ILE A 313 -20.04 3.66 -16.81
CA ILE A 313 -19.96 2.63 -15.77
C ILE A 313 -18.68 2.84 -14.96
N GLN A 314 -18.75 2.88 -13.64
CA GLN A 314 -17.57 3.08 -12.81
C GLN A 314 -16.96 1.78 -12.27
N PRO A 315 -17.76 0.76 -11.85
CA PRO A 315 -17.23 -0.57 -11.52
C PRO A 315 -16.73 -1.30 -12.78
N THR A 316 -15.94 -2.35 -12.56
CA THR A 316 -15.58 -3.34 -13.57
C THR A 316 -16.83 -3.83 -14.33
N SER A 317 -16.79 -3.82 -15.64
CA SER A 317 -17.87 -4.30 -16.50
C SER A 317 -17.89 -5.83 -16.59
N SER A 318 -18.99 -6.40 -17.07
CA SER A 318 -19.06 -7.84 -17.38
C SER A 318 -18.08 -8.25 -18.48
N LEU A 319 -17.80 -7.36 -19.41
CA LEU A 319 -16.84 -7.58 -20.50
C LEU A 319 -15.41 -7.62 -19.97
N ASP A 320 -15.06 -6.76 -19.00
CA ASP A 320 -13.76 -6.81 -18.35
C ASP A 320 -13.53 -8.17 -17.67
N ILE A 321 -14.54 -8.67 -16.94
CA ILE A 321 -14.47 -9.98 -16.31
C ILE A 321 -14.31 -11.11 -17.35
N GLN A 322 -15.07 -11.07 -18.45
CA GLN A 322 -14.99 -12.08 -19.50
C GLN A 322 -13.62 -12.10 -20.20
N ASN A 323 -13.02 -10.94 -20.38
CA ASN A 323 -11.71 -10.78 -21.02
C ASN A 323 -10.54 -10.98 -20.06
N ALA A 324 -10.79 -11.00 -18.75
CA ALA A 324 -9.76 -11.23 -17.76
C ALA A 324 -9.27 -12.69 -17.83
N GLY A 325 -7.96 -12.86 -17.98
CA GLY A 325 -7.31 -14.16 -17.84
C GLY A 325 -7.13 -14.55 -16.37
N HIS A 326 -6.08 -15.33 -16.09
CA HIS A 326 -5.75 -15.78 -14.74
C HIS A 326 -5.05 -14.70 -13.88
N HIS A 327 -4.70 -13.56 -14.48
CA HIS A 327 -4.00 -12.46 -13.83
C HIS A 327 -4.93 -11.58 -13.00
N VAL A 328 -4.30 -10.72 -12.19
CA VAL A 328 -5.01 -9.67 -11.47
C VAL A 328 -5.11 -8.44 -12.36
N HIS A 329 -6.30 -7.89 -12.47
CA HIS A 329 -6.58 -6.72 -13.29
C HIS A 329 -7.16 -5.59 -12.44
N TYR A 330 -7.07 -4.35 -12.95
CA TYR A 330 -7.49 -3.16 -12.20
C TYR A 330 -8.35 -2.24 -13.07
N VAL A 331 -9.50 -1.84 -12.55
CA VAL A 331 -10.32 -0.75 -13.10
C VAL A 331 -10.32 0.42 -12.15
N PHE A 332 -9.96 1.58 -12.68
CA PHE A 332 -9.99 2.85 -11.96
C PHE A 332 -11.27 3.61 -12.32
N GLY A 333 -12.30 3.53 -11.49
CA GLY A 333 -13.53 4.29 -11.63
C GLY A 333 -13.28 5.77 -11.32
N ARG A 334 -13.00 6.56 -12.35
CA ARG A 334 -12.61 7.97 -12.17
C ARG A 334 -13.75 8.83 -11.62
N GLY A 335 -14.99 8.53 -12.02
CA GLY A 335 -16.16 9.27 -11.56
C GLY A 335 -16.59 8.95 -10.13
N ASN A 336 -16.21 7.80 -9.56
CA ASN A 336 -16.57 7.43 -8.19
C ASN A 336 -15.37 7.31 -7.23
N GLY A 337 -14.15 7.50 -7.74
CA GLY A 337 -12.93 7.49 -6.95
C GLY A 337 -12.58 6.14 -6.32
N MET A 338 -12.94 5.03 -6.96
CA MET A 338 -12.66 3.67 -6.48
C MET A 338 -11.77 2.91 -7.46
N VAL A 339 -10.96 2.01 -6.95
CA VAL A 339 -10.17 1.04 -7.72
C VAL A 339 -10.74 -0.33 -7.48
N TYR A 340 -11.12 -1.01 -8.56
CA TYR A 340 -11.68 -2.34 -8.56
C TYR A 340 -10.61 -3.33 -8.99
N ILE A 341 -10.29 -4.28 -8.14
CA ILE A 341 -9.33 -5.35 -8.37
C ILE A 341 -10.13 -6.59 -8.72
N TYR A 342 -9.89 -7.16 -9.89
CA TYR A 342 -10.72 -8.25 -10.43
C TYR A 342 -9.88 -9.31 -11.14
N ASN A 343 -10.50 -10.43 -11.44
CA ASN A 343 -10.02 -11.50 -12.30
C ASN A 343 -11.22 -12.07 -13.10
N SER A 344 -11.00 -13.15 -13.84
CA SER A 344 -12.06 -13.78 -14.66
C SER A 344 -13.27 -14.33 -13.87
N SER A 345 -13.24 -14.35 -12.55
CA SER A 345 -14.36 -14.86 -11.73
C SER A 345 -15.25 -13.74 -11.18
N ALA A 346 -14.67 -12.65 -10.69
CA ALA A 346 -15.41 -11.61 -9.97
C ALA A 346 -14.54 -10.38 -9.65
N ILE A 347 -15.15 -9.33 -9.12
CA ILE A 347 -14.45 -8.26 -8.42
C ILE A 347 -13.94 -8.80 -7.07
N GLN A 348 -12.64 -8.97 -6.97
CA GLN A 348 -11.98 -9.54 -5.79
C GLN A 348 -11.90 -8.55 -4.63
N ALA A 349 -11.50 -7.31 -4.90
CA ALA A 349 -11.36 -6.29 -3.86
C ALA A 349 -11.66 -4.89 -4.41
N VAL A 350 -11.94 -3.94 -3.52
CA VAL A 350 -12.16 -2.54 -3.86
C VAL A 350 -11.40 -1.66 -2.88
N ILE A 351 -10.67 -0.68 -3.43
CA ILE A 351 -9.85 0.26 -2.66
C ILE A 351 -10.24 1.69 -3.07
N PRO A 352 -10.34 2.66 -2.16
CA PRO A 352 -10.43 4.06 -2.54
C PRO A 352 -9.21 4.51 -3.37
N PHE A 353 -9.44 5.23 -4.46
CA PHE A 353 -8.39 5.66 -5.40
C PHE A 353 -7.22 6.37 -4.69
N ASN A 354 -7.53 7.31 -3.80
CA ASN A 354 -6.55 8.05 -3.01
C ASN A 354 -5.80 7.19 -1.96
N ARG A 355 -6.11 5.89 -1.86
CA ARG A 355 -5.46 4.91 -0.97
C ARG A 355 -4.78 3.77 -1.73
N PHE A 356 -4.87 3.76 -3.05
CA PHE A 356 -4.30 2.69 -3.86
C PHE A 356 -2.77 2.69 -3.84
N VAL A 357 -2.15 3.85 -3.85
CA VAL A 357 -0.69 3.99 -3.77
C VAL A 357 -0.19 3.84 -2.33
N LYS A 358 -0.82 4.58 -1.42
CA LYS A 358 -0.46 4.59 0.00
C LYS A 358 -1.71 4.40 0.86
N PRO A 359 -1.84 3.28 1.58
CA PRO A 359 -2.96 3.05 2.47
C PRO A 359 -2.88 4.00 3.67
N LYS A 360 -4.01 4.19 4.34
CA LYS A 360 -4.01 4.86 5.64
C LYS A 360 -3.40 3.92 6.68
N LEU A 361 -2.32 4.33 7.30
CA LEU A 361 -1.80 3.66 8.49
C LEU A 361 -2.80 3.81 9.64
N LYS A 362 -2.79 2.84 10.57
CA LYS A 362 -3.67 2.86 11.74
C LYS A 362 -3.61 4.16 12.50
#